data_63efbd47dd7a5d7ecdf7ef1fe5eda360
#
_entry.id   63efbd47dd7a5d7ecdf7ef1fe5eda360
#
_cell.length_a   1.000
_cell.length_b   1.000
_cell.length_c   1.000
_cell.angle_alpha   90.00
_cell.angle_beta   90.00
_cell.angle_gamma   90.00
#
_symmetry.space_group_name_H-M   'P 1'
#
loop_
_entity.id
_entity.type
_entity.pdbx_description
1 polymer ?
#
loop_
_entity_poly.entity_id
_entity_poly.type
_entity_poly.pdbx_seq_one_letter_code
_entity_poly.pdbx_strand_id
1 'polypeptide(L)'
;MRIGELAARAGTTTRTLRYYESRGLLPARRSGNGYRSYDESDLRLLRQIRTLQDFGFDLEETRPFVECLRAGHPEGDSCPASLAVYRRKLGELDALIGQLTGVRDTVARQLERAELARAELAAEAEVPGGPEPVCELGGDS
;
A
#
# COMPACT_ATOMS: atom_id res chain seq x y z
N MET A 1 -2.67 -4.53 -29.57
CA MET A 1 -3.64 -3.48 -29.16
C MET A 1 -2.94 -2.13 -29.06
N ARG A 2 -3.70 -1.06 -29.17
CA ARG A 2 -3.17 0.30 -28.99
C ARG A 2 -3.18 0.69 -27.52
N ILE A 3 -2.48 1.78 -27.21
CA ILE A 3 -2.30 2.23 -25.81
C ILE A 3 -3.64 2.48 -25.10
N GLY A 4 -4.65 3.02 -25.79
CA GLY A 4 -5.95 3.27 -25.20
C GLY A 4 -6.67 2.00 -24.76
N GLU A 5 -6.60 0.96 -25.59
CA GLU A 5 -7.17 -0.34 -25.25
C GLU A 5 -6.41 -1.00 -24.11
N LEU A 6 -5.08 -0.92 -24.13
CA LEU A 6 -4.25 -1.46 -23.06
C LEU A 6 -4.57 -0.76 -21.73
N ALA A 7 -4.68 0.56 -21.75
CA ALA A 7 -5.02 1.33 -20.55
C ALA A 7 -6.37 0.93 -19.99
N ALA A 8 -7.38 0.78 -20.84
CA ALA A 8 -8.72 0.37 -20.43
C ALA A 8 -8.70 -1.02 -19.79
N ARG A 9 -8.02 -1.96 -20.43
CA ARG A 9 -7.94 -3.34 -19.92
C ARG A 9 -7.13 -3.46 -18.63
N ALA A 10 -6.11 -2.61 -18.47
CA ALA A 10 -5.28 -2.60 -17.27
C ALA A 10 -5.91 -1.77 -16.13
N GLY A 11 -7.01 -1.06 -16.39
CA GLY A 11 -7.65 -0.23 -15.39
C GLY A 11 -6.87 1.03 -15.04
N THR A 12 -6.18 1.62 -16.01
CA THR A 12 -5.35 2.81 -15.82
C THR A 12 -5.57 3.79 -16.95
N THR A 13 -4.74 4.82 -17.05
CA THR A 13 -4.84 5.85 -18.08
C THR A 13 -3.68 5.77 -19.05
N THR A 14 -3.87 6.31 -20.26
CA THR A 14 -2.79 6.38 -21.25
C THR A 14 -1.63 7.24 -20.73
N ARG A 15 -1.92 8.25 -19.94
CA ARG A 15 -0.90 9.11 -19.33
C ARG A 15 0.01 8.29 -18.41
N THR A 16 -0.57 7.44 -17.59
CA THR A 16 0.18 6.55 -16.70
C THR A 16 1.05 5.60 -17.49
N LEU A 17 0.52 5.03 -18.57
CA LEU A 17 1.28 4.10 -19.40
C LEU A 17 2.46 4.79 -20.10
N ARG A 18 2.27 6.02 -20.55
CA ARG A 18 3.38 6.80 -21.14
C ARG A 18 4.46 7.10 -20.11
N TYR A 19 4.06 7.35 -18.87
CA TYR A 19 5.01 7.52 -17.78
C TYR A 19 5.80 6.23 -17.55
N TYR A 20 5.14 5.08 -17.55
CA TYR A 20 5.81 3.79 -17.39
C TYR A 20 6.79 3.52 -18.55
N GLU A 21 6.41 3.88 -19.79
CA GLU A 21 7.32 3.80 -20.93
C GLU A 21 8.56 4.67 -20.72
N SER A 22 8.36 5.90 -20.25
CA SER A 22 9.47 6.83 -20.01
C SER A 22 10.41 6.33 -18.93
N ARG A 23 9.92 5.51 -18.00
CA ARG A 23 10.72 4.90 -16.93
C ARG A 23 11.32 3.55 -17.36
N GLY A 24 11.06 3.10 -18.57
CA GLY A 24 11.57 1.83 -19.07
C GLY A 24 10.86 0.60 -18.50
N LEU A 25 9.69 0.79 -17.89
CA LEU A 25 8.92 -0.31 -17.30
C LEU A 25 7.95 -0.95 -18.30
N LEU A 26 7.60 -0.23 -19.35
CA LEU A 26 6.73 -0.73 -20.41
C LEU A 26 7.46 -0.56 -21.74
N PRO A 27 7.63 -1.65 -22.53
CA PRO A 27 8.33 -1.51 -23.80
C PRO A 27 7.50 -0.70 -24.79
N ALA A 28 8.18 0.20 -25.54
CA ALA A 28 7.55 1.01 -26.56
C ALA A 28 7.81 0.36 -27.91
N ARG A 29 7.00 -0.63 -28.28
CA ARG A 29 7.10 -1.30 -29.57
C ARG A 29 6.21 -0.59 -30.60
N ARG A 30 6.68 -0.49 -31.84
CA ARG A 30 5.89 0.11 -32.92
C ARG A 30 5.52 -0.97 -33.93
N SER A 31 4.28 -0.90 -34.42
CA SER A 31 3.85 -1.75 -35.52
C SER A 31 4.43 -1.24 -36.83
N GLY A 32 4.29 -2.00 -37.91
CA GLY A 32 4.81 -1.64 -39.22
C GLY A 32 4.28 -0.34 -39.79
N ASN A 33 3.17 0.19 -39.31
CA ASN A 33 2.62 1.46 -39.74
C ASN A 33 2.98 2.62 -38.78
N GLY A 34 3.96 2.44 -37.90
CA GLY A 34 4.49 3.49 -37.05
C GLY A 34 3.73 3.72 -35.74
N TYR A 35 2.61 3.03 -35.50
CA TYR A 35 1.88 3.16 -34.24
C TYR A 35 2.46 2.23 -33.18
N ARG A 36 2.37 2.63 -31.91
CA ARG A 36 2.77 1.79 -30.80
C ARG A 36 1.82 0.59 -30.69
N SER A 37 2.39 -0.59 -30.52
CA SER A 37 1.65 -1.83 -30.44
C SER A 37 1.95 -2.55 -29.12
N TYR A 38 0.92 -3.07 -28.49
CA TYR A 38 1.02 -3.80 -27.23
C TYR A 38 0.31 -5.14 -27.34
N ASP A 39 0.73 -6.10 -26.53
CA ASP A 39 0.16 -7.44 -26.54
C ASP A 39 -0.25 -7.90 -25.12
N GLU A 40 -0.69 -9.15 -25.03
CA GLU A 40 -1.13 -9.72 -23.74
C GLU A 40 -0.01 -9.77 -22.71
N SER A 41 1.24 -9.90 -23.15
CA SER A 41 2.39 -9.89 -22.21
C SER A 41 2.54 -8.52 -21.54
N ASP A 42 2.25 -7.45 -22.27
CA ASP A 42 2.27 -6.09 -21.71
C ASP A 42 1.15 -5.92 -20.67
N LEU A 43 0.00 -6.50 -20.92
CA LEU A 43 -1.12 -6.47 -19.99
C LEU A 43 -0.77 -7.24 -18.69
N ARG A 44 -0.13 -8.41 -18.82
CA ARG A 44 0.33 -9.18 -17.65
C ARG A 44 1.31 -8.38 -16.82
N LEU A 45 2.23 -7.70 -17.49
CA LEU A 45 3.23 -6.86 -16.85
C LEU A 45 2.57 -5.73 -16.06
N LEU A 46 1.59 -5.05 -16.64
CA LEU A 46 0.87 -3.98 -15.97
C LEU A 46 0.07 -4.49 -14.78
N ARG A 47 -0.54 -5.66 -14.89
CA ARG A 47 -1.25 -6.28 -13.78
C ARG A 47 -0.31 -6.63 -12.63
N GLN A 48 0.89 -7.09 -12.95
CA GLN A 48 1.91 -7.37 -11.94
C GLN A 48 2.32 -6.09 -11.21
N ILE A 49 2.57 -5.02 -11.95
CA ILE A 49 2.91 -3.71 -11.34
C ILE A 49 1.79 -3.27 -10.38
N ARG A 50 0.56 -3.36 -10.82
CA ARG A 50 -0.58 -2.95 -10.01
C ARG A 50 -0.71 -3.76 -8.73
N THR A 51 -0.56 -5.08 -8.83
CA THR A 51 -0.62 -5.97 -7.67
C THR A 51 0.45 -5.60 -6.65
N LEU A 52 1.68 -5.35 -7.10
CA LEU A 52 2.77 -4.97 -6.22
C LEU A 52 2.52 -3.60 -5.57
N GLN A 53 2.00 -2.64 -6.34
CA GLN A 53 1.67 -1.33 -5.79
C GLN A 53 0.55 -1.41 -4.74
N ASP A 54 -0.40 -2.32 -4.93
CA ASP A 54 -1.45 -2.57 -3.94
C ASP A 54 -0.87 -3.11 -2.64
N PHE A 55 0.27 -3.81 -2.70
CA PHE A 55 0.97 -4.29 -1.52
C PHE A 55 1.86 -3.21 -0.88
N GLY A 56 1.91 -2.02 -1.43
CA GLY A 56 2.73 -0.92 -0.91
C GLY A 56 4.12 -0.78 -1.52
N PHE A 57 4.39 -1.50 -2.63
CA PHE A 57 5.65 -1.31 -3.35
C PHE A 57 5.56 -0.02 -4.16
N ASP A 58 6.65 0.75 -4.22
CA ASP A 58 6.70 1.89 -5.12
C ASP A 58 7.03 1.41 -6.55
N LEU A 59 6.93 2.31 -7.52
CA LEU A 59 7.10 1.94 -8.92
C LEU A 59 8.49 1.37 -9.22
N GLU A 60 9.54 1.93 -8.64
CA GLU A 60 10.89 1.43 -8.88
C GLU A 60 11.12 0.05 -8.26
N GLU A 61 10.47 -0.25 -7.17
CA GLU A 61 10.54 -1.57 -6.54
C GLU A 61 9.90 -2.66 -7.41
N THR A 62 9.03 -2.29 -8.35
CA THR A 62 8.43 -3.25 -9.28
C THR A 62 9.38 -3.66 -10.41
N ARG A 63 10.45 -2.93 -10.64
CA ARG A 63 11.36 -3.14 -11.78
C ARG A 63 11.92 -4.55 -11.89
N PRO A 64 12.43 -5.18 -10.82
CA PRO A 64 12.94 -6.55 -10.92
C PRO A 64 11.86 -7.54 -11.39
N PHE A 65 10.61 -7.33 -10.98
CA PHE A 65 9.50 -8.19 -11.38
C PHE A 65 9.19 -8.02 -12.86
N VAL A 66 9.20 -6.79 -13.34
CA VAL A 66 9.01 -6.46 -14.75
C VAL A 66 10.11 -7.09 -15.60
N GLU A 67 11.35 -6.94 -15.18
CA GLU A 67 12.49 -7.51 -15.90
C GLU A 67 12.43 -9.04 -15.94
N CYS A 68 11.99 -9.64 -14.85
CA CYS A 68 11.81 -11.09 -14.76
C CYS A 68 10.77 -11.58 -15.79
N LEU A 69 9.64 -10.91 -15.88
CA LEU A 69 8.60 -11.24 -16.88
C LEU A 69 9.10 -11.00 -18.30
N ARG A 70 9.82 -9.92 -18.53
CA ARG A 70 10.37 -9.58 -19.86
C ARG A 70 11.45 -10.56 -20.30
N ALA A 71 12.13 -11.19 -19.36
CA ALA A 71 13.11 -12.24 -19.65
C ALA A 71 12.45 -13.58 -20.03
N GLY A 72 11.12 -13.63 -20.01
CA GLY A 72 10.39 -14.82 -20.41
C GLY A 72 10.00 -15.77 -19.29
N HIS A 73 10.24 -15.39 -18.04
CA HIS A 73 9.82 -16.22 -16.91
C HIS A 73 8.30 -16.17 -16.74
N PRO A 74 7.68 -17.26 -16.28
CA PRO A 74 6.22 -17.32 -16.17
C PRO A 74 5.65 -16.41 -15.07
N GLU A 75 6.45 -16.12 -14.04
CA GLU A 75 6.04 -15.26 -12.94
C GLU A 75 7.10 -14.19 -12.69
N GLY A 76 6.67 -13.02 -12.26
CA GLY A 76 7.58 -11.90 -11.99
C GLY A 76 8.50 -12.14 -10.79
N ASP A 77 8.19 -13.12 -9.95
CA ASP A 77 8.99 -13.44 -8.78
C ASP A 77 9.85 -14.70 -8.96
N SER A 78 10.04 -15.16 -10.20
CA SER A 78 10.90 -16.31 -10.49
C SER A 78 12.39 -15.99 -10.38
N CYS A 79 12.76 -14.73 -10.28
CA CYS A 79 14.15 -14.28 -10.29
C CYS A 79 14.65 -13.89 -8.89
N PRO A 80 15.94 -14.13 -8.57
CA PRO A 80 16.49 -13.76 -7.25
C PRO A 80 16.36 -12.29 -6.89
N ALA A 81 16.42 -11.39 -7.88
CA ALA A 81 16.27 -9.95 -7.65
C ALA A 81 14.87 -9.61 -7.13
N SER A 82 13.83 -10.30 -7.60
CA SER A 82 12.47 -10.14 -7.11
C SER A 82 12.35 -10.61 -5.66
N LEU A 83 12.98 -11.72 -5.34
CA LEU A 83 12.97 -12.24 -3.97
C LEU A 83 13.65 -11.27 -3.00
N ALA A 84 14.71 -10.61 -3.44
CA ALA A 84 15.40 -9.61 -2.62
C ALA A 84 14.48 -8.41 -2.31
N VAL A 85 13.65 -8.00 -3.28
CA VAL A 85 12.68 -6.91 -3.08
C VAL A 85 11.60 -7.34 -2.08
N TYR A 86 11.10 -8.57 -2.20
CA TYR A 86 10.13 -9.09 -1.23
C TYR A 86 10.71 -9.10 0.20
N ARG A 87 11.95 -9.58 0.36
CA ARG A 87 12.58 -9.63 1.68
C ARG A 87 12.72 -8.25 2.30
N ARG A 88 13.13 -7.27 1.49
CA ARG A 88 13.28 -5.90 1.97
C ARG A 88 11.93 -5.32 2.37
N LYS A 89 10.90 -5.52 1.54
CA LYS A 89 9.55 -5.03 1.84
C LYS A 89 8.99 -5.69 3.11
N LEU A 90 9.20 -6.97 3.26
CA LEU A 90 8.76 -7.70 4.45
C LEU A 90 9.40 -7.12 5.71
N GLY A 91 10.70 -6.81 5.67
CA GLY A 91 11.39 -6.17 6.79
C GLY A 91 10.84 -4.78 7.10
N GLU A 92 10.53 -3.98 6.07
CA GLU A 92 9.92 -2.66 6.23
C GLU A 92 8.53 -2.77 6.86
N LEU A 93 7.73 -3.73 6.41
CA LEU A 93 6.39 -3.96 6.96
C LEU A 93 6.44 -4.43 8.41
N ASP A 94 7.37 -5.33 8.73
CA ASP A 94 7.57 -5.80 10.11
C ASP A 94 7.95 -4.64 11.03
N ALA A 95 8.80 -3.72 10.56
CA ALA A 95 9.17 -2.53 11.31
C ALA A 95 7.96 -1.62 11.56
N LEU A 96 7.12 -1.42 10.54
CA LEU A 96 5.90 -0.62 10.67
C LEU A 96 4.91 -1.26 11.64
N ILE A 97 4.74 -2.57 11.55
CA ILE A 97 3.88 -3.32 12.47
C ILE A 97 4.37 -3.14 13.90
N GLY A 98 5.69 -3.24 14.11
CA GLY A 98 6.28 -3.03 15.43
C GLY A 98 6.03 -1.63 15.98
N GLN A 99 6.19 -0.60 15.14
CA GLN A 99 5.92 0.78 15.52
C GLN A 99 4.44 0.97 15.89
N LEU A 100 3.55 0.48 15.04
CA LEU A 100 2.11 0.60 15.29
C LEU A 100 1.68 -0.18 16.53
N THR A 101 2.25 -1.35 16.75
CA THR A 101 1.99 -2.15 17.95
C THR A 101 2.41 -1.38 19.20
N GLY A 102 3.57 -0.72 19.17
CA GLY A 102 4.03 0.10 20.27
C GLY A 102 3.09 1.27 20.59
N VAL A 103 2.62 1.95 19.55
CA VAL A 103 1.66 3.05 19.71
C VAL A 103 0.34 2.52 20.26
N ARG A 104 -0.14 1.44 19.69
CA ARG A 104 -1.38 0.79 20.15
C ARG A 104 -1.30 0.42 21.63
N ASP A 105 -0.20 -0.18 22.04
CA ASP A 105 0.00 -0.60 23.43
C ASP A 105 0.03 0.61 24.37
N THR A 106 0.67 1.69 23.93
CA THR A 106 0.71 2.94 24.70
C THR A 106 -0.69 3.52 24.87
N VAL A 107 -1.46 3.58 23.79
CA VAL A 107 -2.84 4.08 23.84
C VAL A 107 -3.71 3.19 24.73
N ALA A 108 -3.53 1.87 24.63
CA ALA A 108 -4.27 0.92 25.48
C ALA A 108 -3.99 1.16 26.97
N ARG A 109 -2.72 1.40 27.33
CA ARG A 109 -2.36 1.73 28.70
C ARG A 109 -2.95 3.06 29.16
N GLN A 110 -2.96 4.06 28.29
CA GLN A 110 -3.56 5.36 28.61
C GLN A 110 -5.07 5.25 28.83
N LEU A 111 -5.74 4.46 27.99
CA LEU A 111 -7.16 4.21 28.15
C LEU A 111 -7.45 3.54 29.48
N GLU A 112 -6.70 2.49 29.80
CA GLU A 112 -6.89 1.76 31.06
C GLU A 112 -6.71 2.68 32.26
N ARG A 113 -5.66 3.51 32.26
CA ARG A 113 -5.41 4.49 33.31
C ARG A 113 -6.54 5.51 33.44
N ALA A 114 -7.02 6.01 32.28
CA ALA A 114 -8.13 6.98 32.26
C ALA A 114 -9.44 6.40 32.75
N GLU A 115 -9.71 5.14 32.40
CA GLU A 115 -10.91 4.45 32.87
C GLU A 115 -10.88 4.25 34.37
N LEU A 116 -9.72 3.88 34.93
CA LEU A 116 -9.56 3.73 36.37
C LEU A 116 -9.75 5.07 37.11
N ALA A 117 -9.14 6.14 36.57
CA ALA A 117 -9.29 7.47 37.14
C ALA A 117 -10.75 7.93 37.11
N ARG A 118 -11.47 7.63 36.04
CA ARG A 118 -12.88 7.97 35.94
C ARG A 118 -13.75 7.15 36.88
N ALA A 119 -13.42 5.88 37.08
CA ALA A 119 -14.11 5.04 38.05
C ALA A 119 -13.93 5.54 39.48
N GLU A 120 -12.73 6.02 39.83
CA GLU A 120 -12.45 6.62 41.12
C GLU A 120 -13.23 7.92 41.33
N LEU A 121 -13.31 8.76 40.30
CA LEU A 121 -14.12 9.97 40.34
C LEU A 121 -15.60 9.66 40.51
N ALA A 122 -16.11 8.65 39.83
CA ALA A 122 -17.49 8.21 39.99
C ALA A 122 -17.78 7.72 41.40
N ALA A 123 -16.85 6.98 42.01
CA ALA A 123 -16.97 6.52 43.37
C ALA A 123 -16.98 7.68 44.35
N GLU A 124 -16.15 8.72 44.13
CA GLU A 124 -16.16 9.91 44.98
C GLU A 124 -17.44 10.70 44.81
N ALA A 125 -18.01 10.74 43.61
CA ALA A 125 -19.25 11.45 43.34
C ALA A 125 -20.46 10.80 44.04
N GLU A 126 -20.35 9.53 44.43
CA GLU A 126 -21.42 8.86 45.19
C GLU A 126 -21.41 9.23 46.67
N VAL A 127 -20.38 9.92 47.12
CA VAL A 127 -20.32 10.39 48.51
C VAL A 127 -21.30 11.55 48.68
N PRO A 128 -22.21 11.52 49.64
CA PRO A 128 -23.20 12.59 49.84
C PRO A 128 -22.52 13.95 50.07
N GLY A 129 -22.92 14.96 49.27
CA GLY A 129 -22.39 16.30 49.39
C GLY A 129 -21.21 16.63 48.53
N GLY A 130 -20.68 15.70 47.74
CA GLY A 130 -19.61 15.97 46.80
C GLY A 130 -20.12 16.59 45.51
N PRO A 131 -19.36 17.51 44.91
CA PRO A 131 -19.77 18.06 43.62
C PRO A 131 -19.69 17.00 42.51
N GLU A 132 -20.65 17.03 41.63
CA GLU A 132 -20.68 16.10 40.53
C GLU A 132 -19.61 16.50 39.52
N PRO A 133 -18.71 15.62 39.09
CA PRO A 133 -17.71 15.97 38.10
C PRO A 133 -18.40 16.20 36.73
N VAL A 134 -18.17 17.38 36.18
CA VAL A 134 -18.72 17.71 34.87
C VAL A 134 -17.61 17.43 33.85
N CYS A 135 -17.86 16.44 33.02
CA CYS A 135 -16.97 16.18 31.91
C CYS A 135 -17.77 16.36 30.64
N GLU A 136 -17.60 17.51 30.00
CA GLU A 136 -18.24 17.70 28.73
C GLU A 136 -17.33 17.19 27.68
N LEU A 137 -17.75 16.13 27.09
CA LEU A 137 -17.06 15.63 25.94
C LEU A 137 -17.60 16.35 24.76
N GLY A 138 -17.29 17.59 24.66
CA GLY A 138 -17.68 18.33 23.49
C GLY A 138 -17.18 17.65 22.23
N GLY A 139 -17.92 17.53 21.31
CA GLY A 139 -17.46 17.03 20.04
C GLY A 139 -17.43 15.59 19.94
N ASP A 140 -18.10 14.92 20.74
CA ASP A 140 -18.22 13.65 20.47
C ASP A 140 -18.81 13.43 19.29
N SER A 141 -18.32 13.46 18.37
CA SER A 141 -18.83 13.13 17.09
C SER A 141 -18.42 11.83 16.58
#